data_c969626093e1561893562b018993083a
#
_entry.id   c969626093e1561893562b018993083a
#
_cell.length_a   1.000
_cell.length_b   1.000
_cell.length_c   1.000
_cell.angle_alpha   90.00
_cell.angle_beta   90.00
_cell.angle_gamma   90.00
#
_symmetry.space_group_name_H-M   'P 1'
#
loop_
_entity.id
_entity.type
_entity.pdbx_description
1 polymer ?
#
loop_
_entity_poly.entity_id
_entity_poly.type
_entity_poly.pdbx_seq_one_letter_code
_entity_poly.pdbx_strand_id
1 'polypeptide(L)'
;MKRLFTILAAVLICCVGIQTKVKAETMDKEIKLVQDWDKTFPKSGKVNHEKVTFKTQYGLTLAADLYIPKNAEGKLPAIAVSGPFGAVKEQCSGLYAQTMAE
;
A
#
# COMPACT_ATOMS: atom_id res chain seq x y z
N MET A 1 59.77 19.18 4.06
CA MET A 1 58.72 19.32 3.02
C MET A 1 58.16 17.97 2.51
N LYS A 2 58.96 16.92 2.34
CA LYS A 2 58.40 15.63 1.86
C LYS A 2 57.40 14.95 2.80
N ARG A 3 57.55 15.12 4.15
CA ARG A 3 56.63 14.54 5.15
C ARG A 3 55.28 15.26 5.22
N LEU A 4 55.22 16.54 4.92
CA LEU A 4 54.01 17.33 4.94
C LEU A 4 53.09 16.95 3.76
N PHE A 5 53.68 16.66 2.61
CA PHE A 5 52.93 16.20 1.42
C PHE A 5 52.33 14.80 1.62
N THR A 6 53.01 13.91 2.36
CA THR A 6 52.51 12.57 2.63
C THR A 6 51.31 12.59 3.60
N ILE A 7 51.31 13.50 4.56
CA ILE A 7 50.18 13.67 5.50
C ILE A 7 48.98 14.29 4.80
N LEU A 8 49.20 15.27 3.89
CA LEU A 8 48.11 15.88 3.13
C LEU A 8 47.46 14.89 2.17
N ALA A 9 48.25 14.01 1.52
CA ALA A 9 47.72 12.95 0.67
C ALA A 9 46.91 11.89 1.44
N ALA A 10 47.34 11.54 2.66
CA ALA A 10 46.62 10.59 3.50
C ALA A 10 45.26 11.13 3.99
N VAL A 11 45.16 12.43 4.30
CA VAL A 11 43.91 13.09 4.71
C VAL A 11 42.96 13.20 3.53
N LEU A 12 43.44 13.44 2.31
CA LEU A 12 42.59 13.51 1.11
C LEU A 12 42.00 12.14 0.72
N ILE A 13 42.73 11.04 0.97
CA ILE A 13 42.27 9.68 0.69
C ILE A 13 41.19 9.23 1.71
N CYS A 14 41.25 9.70 2.94
CA CYS A 14 40.22 9.40 3.95
C CYS A 14 38.85 10.06 3.66
N CYS A 15 38.81 11.16 2.92
CA CYS A 15 37.54 11.85 2.60
C CYS A 15 36.77 11.27 1.40
N VAL A 16 37.39 10.39 0.61
CA VAL A 16 36.81 9.82 -0.62
C VAL A 16 36.17 8.42 -0.40
N GLY A 17 36.34 7.84 0.78
CA GLY A 17 36.10 6.41 1.03
C GLY A 17 34.79 6.01 1.68
N ILE A 18 33.87 6.92 2.02
CA ILE A 18 32.60 6.51 2.67
C ILE A 18 31.41 7.06 1.87
N GLN A 19 31.28 6.59 0.65
CA GLN A 19 29.97 6.53 0.03
C GLN A 19 29.32 5.21 0.47
N THR A 20 28.79 5.18 1.68
CA THR A 20 27.80 4.19 2.03
C THR A 20 26.61 4.42 1.10
N LYS A 21 26.51 3.61 0.05
CA LYS A 21 25.29 3.44 -0.70
C LYS A 21 24.28 2.90 0.31
N VAL A 22 23.52 3.78 0.93
CA VAL A 22 22.26 3.42 1.62
C VAL A 22 21.38 2.89 0.48
N LYS A 23 21.44 1.59 0.27
CA LYS A 23 20.48 0.88 -0.54
C LYS A 23 19.19 0.99 0.26
N ALA A 24 18.30 1.88 -0.15
CA ALA A 24 16.92 1.83 0.29
C ALA A 24 16.41 0.46 -0.15
N GLU A 25 16.45 -0.50 0.75
CA GLU A 25 15.69 -1.73 0.60
C GLU A 25 14.23 -1.28 0.60
N THR A 26 13.68 -1.10 -0.58
CA THR A 26 12.25 -1.11 -0.76
C THR A 26 11.80 -2.46 -0.19
N MET A 27 11.26 -2.42 1.03
CA MET A 27 10.59 -3.56 1.61
C MET A 27 9.29 -3.79 0.80
N ASP A 28 9.46 -4.37 -0.38
CA ASP A 28 8.36 -4.92 -1.18
C ASP A 28 7.95 -6.26 -0.53
N LYS A 29 7.67 -6.21 0.79
CA LYS A 29 7.00 -7.31 1.45
C LYS A 29 5.62 -7.38 0.87
N GLU A 30 5.37 -8.42 0.08
CA GLU A 30 4.02 -8.77 -0.35
C GLU A 30 3.11 -8.85 0.89
N ILE A 31 2.20 -7.89 0.99
CA ILE A 31 1.27 -7.82 2.13
C ILE A 31 0.22 -8.90 1.91
N LYS A 32 0.28 -9.97 2.71
CA LYS A 32 -0.76 -10.98 2.74
C LYS A 32 -1.93 -10.49 3.56
N LEU A 33 -3.06 -10.25 2.90
CA LEU A 33 -4.30 -9.85 3.56
C LEU A 33 -5.01 -11.07 4.13
N VAL A 34 -5.50 -10.95 5.36
CA VAL A 34 -6.42 -11.93 5.96
C VAL A 34 -7.81 -11.69 5.35
N GLN A 35 -8.37 -12.70 4.68
CA GLN A 35 -9.63 -12.60 3.94
C GLN A 35 -10.88 -12.79 4.83
N ASP A 36 -10.71 -12.96 6.13
CA ASP A 36 -11.83 -13.12 7.07
C ASP A 36 -12.75 -11.90 7.06
N TRP A 37 -14.03 -12.14 7.30
CA TRP A 37 -15.03 -11.07 7.40
C TRP A 37 -14.85 -10.31 8.71
N ASP A 38 -14.39 -9.08 8.62
CA ASP A 38 -14.07 -8.18 9.73
C ASP A 38 -14.97 -6.93 9.78
N LYS A 39 -16.10 -6.96 9.08
CA LYS A 39 -17.01 -5.83 8.97
C LYS A 39 -18.00 -5.78 10.14
N THR A 40 -18.45 -4.58 10.47
CA THR A 40 -19.49 -4.35 11.50
C THR A 40 -20.93 -4.62 11.02
N PHE A 41 -21.09 -5.06 9.78
CA PHE A 41 -22.35 -5.37 9.13
C PHE A 41 -22.33 -6.79 8.54
N PRO A 42 -23.49 -7.41 8.31
CA PRO A 42 -23.58 -8.77 7.79
C PRO A 42 -23.09 -8.85 6.33
N LYS A 43 -22.48 -9.97 5.97
CA LYS A 43 -22.05 -10.24 4.60
C LYS A 43 -23.27 -10.50 3.71
N SER A 44 -23.35 -9.80 2.58
CA SER A 44 -24.41 -10.01 1.60
C SER A 44 -24.23 -11.33 0.82
N GLY A 45 -25.34 -12.05 0.65
CA GLY A 45 -25.39 -13.22 -0.22
C GLY A 45 -25.33 -12.92 -1.72
N LYS A 46 -25.58 -11.66 -2.13
CA LYS A 46 -25.66 -11.22 -3.54
C LYS A 46 -24.34 -10.73 -4.10
N VAL A 47 -23.33 -10.49 -3.24
CA VAL A 47 -22.08 -9.83 -3.58
C VAL A 47 -20.91 -10.75 -3.28
N ASN A 48 -19.92 -10.78 -4.17
CA ASN A 48 -18.59 -11.32 -3.90
C ASN A 48 -17.75 -10.22 -3.26
N HIS A 49 -17.07 -10.56 -2.18
CA HIS A 49 -16.18 -9.65 -1.46
C HIS A 49 -14.76 -10.21 -1.45
N GLU A 50 -13.79 -9.36 -1.73
CA GLU A 50 -12.38 -9.67 -1.68
C GLU A 50 -11.60 -8.48 -1.11
N LYS A 51 -10.62 -8.75 -0.25
CA LYS A 51 -9.64 -7.74 0.17
C LYS A 51 -8.50 -7.70 -0.84
N VAL A 52 -8.21 -6.52 -1.35
CA VAL A 52 -7.19 -6.30 -2.38
C VAL A 52 -6.18 -5.27 -1.94
N THR A 53 -5.00 -5.28 -2.55
CA THR A 53 -4.00 -4.21 -2.40
C THR A 53 -3.74 -3.53 -3.73
N PHE A 54 -3.43 -2.25 -3.67
CA PHE A 54 -2.97 -1.50 -4.84
C PHE A 54 -1.94 -0.44 -4.44
N LYS A 55 -1.10 -0.04 -5.39
CA LYS A 55 -0.09 1.01 -5.19
C LYS A 55 -0.62 2.35 -5.67
N THR A 56 -0.42 3.38 -4.85
CA THR A 56 -0.68 4.77 -5.25
C THR A 56 0.43 5.28 -6.18
N GLN A 57 0.21 6.42 -6.83
CA GLN A 57 1.24 7.12 -7.61
C GLN A 57 2.49 7.51 -6.78
N TYR A 58 2.37 7.57 -5.46
CA TYR A 58 3.49 7.87 -4.55
C TYR A 58 4.19 6.61 -4.03
N GLY A 59 3.88 5.42 -4.56
CA GLY A 59 4.48 4.15 -4.15
C GLY A 59 3.96 3.56 -2.85
N LEU A 60 2.92 4.15 -2.25
CA LEU A 60 2.28 3.62 -1.04
C LEU A 60 1.36 2.44 -1.41
N THR A 61 1.46 1.35 -0.66
CA THR A 61 0.54 0.22 -0.79
C THR A 61 -0.65 0.42 0.12
N LEU A 62 -1.85 0.42 -0.46
CA LEU A 62 -3.11 0.55 0.25
C LEU A 62 -3.88 -0.78 0.20
N ALA A 63 -4.59 -1.09 1.28
CA ALA A 63 -5.55 -2.19 1.34
C ALA A 63 -6.97 -1.66 1.13
N ALA A 64 -7.75 -2.35 0.31
CA ALA A 64 -9.13 -2.02 0.01
C ALA A 64 -10.02 -3.26 0.06
N ASP A 65 -11.33 -3.03 0.10
CA ASP A 65 -12.34 -4.05 -0.06
C ASP A 65 -13.01 -3.88 -1.42
N LEU A 66 -13.04 -4.94 -2.20
CA LEU A 66 -13.70 -5.00 -3.50
C LEU A 66 -15.02 -5.76 -3.37
N TYR A 67 -16.11 -5.14 -3.80
CA TYR A 67 -17.45 -5.71 -3.80
C TYR A 67 -17.92 -5.84 -5.25
N ILE A 68 -18.24 -7.06 -5.69
CA ILE A 68 -18.67 -7.35 -7.05
C ILE A 68 -20.01 -8.10 -7.01
N PRO A 69 -21.04 -7.65 -7.74
CA PRO A 69 -22.29 -8.42 -7.86
C PRO A 69 -22.02 -9.85 -8.35
N LYS A 70 -22.66 -10.85 -7.75
CA LYS A 70 -22.47 -12.26 -8.15
C LYS A 70 -22.97 -12.57 -9.56
N ASN A 71 -24.02 -11.87 -9.99
CA ASN A 71 -24.67 -12.08 -11.28
C ASN A 71 -24.25 -11.02 -12.31
N ALA A 72 -23.06 -10.44 -12.14
CA ALA A 72 -22.56 -9.43 -13.06
C ALA A 72 -22.12 -10.03 -14.39
N GLU A 73 -22.63 -9.50 -15.49
CA GLU A 73 -22.23 -9.83 -16.84
C GLU A 73 -21.63 -8.61 -17.55
N GLY A 74 -20.55 -8.84 -18.29
CA GLY A 74 -19.91 -7.79 -19.08
C GLY A 74 -19.13 -6.75 -18.25
N LYS A 75 -19.00 -5.54 -18.77
CA LYS A 75 -18.31 -4.43 -18.10
C LYS A 75 -19.24 -3.72 -17.14
N LEU A 76 -18.81 -3.61 -15.88
CA LEU A 76 -19.54 -2.88 -14.85
C LEU A 76 -18.97 -1.48 -14.67
N PRO A 77 -19.81 -0.48 -14.31
CA PRO A 77 -19.31 0.78 -13.78
C PRO A 77 -18.61 0.55 -12.45
N ALA A 78 -17.53 1.29 -12.19
CA ALA A 78 -16.80 1.23 -10.93
C ALA A 78 -17.13 2.46 -10.08
N ILE A 79 -17.35 2.23 -8.78
CA ILE A 79 -17.58 3.27 -7.77
C ILE A 79 -16.48 3.16 -6.72
N ALA A 80 -15.73 4.24 -6.52
CA ALA A 80 -14.79 4.34 -5.42
C ALA A 80 -15.49 4.96 -4.20
N VAL A 81 -15.42 4.26 -3.06
CA VAL A 81 -16.02 4.70 -1.80
C VAL A 81 -14.91 4.87 -0.76
N SER A 82 -14.89 6.01 -0.08
CA SER A 82 -14.02 6.25 1.06
C SER A 82 -14.80 6.87 2.21
N GLY A 83 -14.35 6.62 3.45
CA GLY A 83 -14.92 7.24 4.63
C GLY A 83 -14.29 8.61 4.92
N PRO A 84 -14.89 9.40 5.83
CA PRO A 84 -14.30 10.62 6.35
C PRO A 84 -13.05 10.31 7.19
N PHE A 85 -12.28 11.36 7.53
CA PHE A 85 -11.12 11.23 8.42
C PHE A 85 -11.51 10.56 9.74
N GLY A 86 -10.74 9.52 10.12
CA GLY A 86 -11.00 8.73 11.33
C GLY A 86 -12.02 7.59 11.18
N ALA A 87 -12.68 7.47 10.03
CA ALA A 87 -13.51 6.30 9.73
C ALA A 87 -12.68 5.17 9.10
N VAL A 88 -13.15 3.95 9.28
CA VAL A 88 -12.53 2.75 8.69
C VAL A 88 -13.46 2.10 7.68
N LYS A 89 -12.86 1.43 6.68
CA LYS A 89 -13.59 0.80 5.58
C LYS A 89 -14.48 -0.39 6.02
N GLU A 90 -14.27 -0.90 7.21
CA GLU A 90 -15.03 -2.01 7.83
C GLU A 90 -16.39 -1.58 8.40
N GLN A 91 -16.70 -0.29 8.34
CA GLN A 91 -17.94 0.32 8.89
C GLN A 91 -18.84 0.86 7.76
N CYS A 92 -19.35 2.09 7.93
CA CYS A 92 -20.36 2.69 7.04
C CYS A 92 -19.94 2.74 5.56
N SER A 93 -18.69 3.04 5.26
CA SER A 93 -18.22 3.08 3.87
C SER A 93 -18.24 1.70 3.20
N GLY A 94 -17.88 0.64 3.93
CA GLY A 94 -17.98 -0.73 3.44
C GLY A 94 -19.43 -1.19 3.28
N LEU A 95 -20.32 -0.84 4.22
CA LEU A 95 -21.76 -1.11 4.09
C LEU A 95 -22.35 -0.43 2.86
N TYR A 96 -22.01 0.84 2.65
CA TYR A 96 -22.45 1.58 1.47
C TYR A 96 -21.97 0.93 0.18
N ALA A 97 -20.68 0.57 0.11
CA ALA A 97 -20.11 -0.10 -1.05
C ALA A 97 -20.76 -1.45 -1.34
N GLN A 98 -21.04 -2.26 -0.29
CA GLN A 98 -21.78 -3.52 -0.44
C GLN A 98 -23.19 -3.29 -0.97
N THR A 99 -23.94 -2.34 -0.40
CA THR A 99 -25.31 -2.01 -0.83
C THR A 99 -25.36 -1.53 -2.28
N MET A 100 -24.38 -0.72 -2.71
CA MET A 100 -24.30 -0.27 -4.10
C MET A 100 -23.94 -1.39 -5.08
N ALA A 101 -23.32 -2.47 -4.60
CA ALA A 101 -22.99 -3.65 -5.41
C ALA A 101 -24.13 -4.71 -5.43
N GLU A 102 -25.19 -4.57 -4.63
CA GLU A 102 -26.37 -5.44 -4.63
C GLU A 102 -27.35 -5.15 -5.78
#